data_8ddc3e9b458aada037061aa5dde06aa3
#
_entry.id   8ddc3e9b458aada037061aa5dde06aa3
#
_cell.length_a   1.000
_cell.length_b   1.000
_cell.length_c   1.000
_cell.angle_alpha   90.00
_cell.angle_beta   90.00
_cell.angle_gamma   90.00
#
_symmetry.space_group_name_H-M   'P 1'
#
loop_
_entity.id
_entity.type
_entity.pdbx_description
1 polymer ?
#
loop_
_entity_poly.entity_id
_entity_poly.type
_entity_poly.pdbx_seq_one_letter_code
_entity_poly.pdbx_strand_id
1 'polypeptide(L)'
;MCNNESCCPPAQIFQESICGNFSGTRAAEIVWSAPAGAYFAGTFEIFNSTSSPISTPVTGTMTSNPVGALSADPGNSVTQSVDQPTNFTITATAGSSGEYCIILYKRILA
;
A
#
# COMPACT_ATOMS: atom_id res chain seq x y z
N MET A 1 -28.67 -17.32 4.65
CA MET A 1 -27.76 -17.46 4.19
C MET A 1 -27.80 -18.39 3.43
N CYS A 2 -27.51 -18.39 2.76
CA CYS A 2 -27.34 -19.35 2.13
C CYS A 2 -26.30 -19.95 2.66
N ASN A 3 -26.26 -20.72 3.10
CA ASN A 3 -25.35 -21.31 3.57
C ASN A 3 -24.77 -21.90 2.66
N ASN A 4 -24.10 -21.58 2.39
CA ASN A 4 -23.29 -22.09 1.78
C ASN A 4 -23.67 -22.71 0.72
N GLU A 5 -24.48 -23.20 0.64
CA GLU A 5 -24.60 -23.77 -0.33
C GLU A 5 -25.54 -23.36 -0.96
N SER A 6 -26.06 -22.59 -0.87
CA SER A 6 -27.00 -22.65 -1.53
C SER A 6 -27.38 -21.63 -2.30
N CYS A 7 -28.25 -21.05 -2.11
CA CYS A 7 -28.92 -20.24 -3.06
C CYS A 7 -28.39 -18.87 -3.09
N CYS A 8 -27.54 -18.49 -2.20
CA CYS A 8 -27.01 -17.16 -2.20
C CYS A 8 -25.57 -17.25 -1.88
N PRO A 9 -24.75 -17.33 -2.88
CA PRO A 9 -23.32 -17.41 -2.64
C PRO A 9 -22.85 -16.16 -1.92
N PRO A 10 -21.97 -16.29 -0.95
CA PRO A 10 -21.45 -15.14 -0.24
C PRO A 10 -20.54 -14.33 -1.13
N ALA A 11 -20.35 -13.08 -0.78
CA ALA A 11 -19.34 -12.26 -1.42
C ALA A 11 -18.00 -12.90 -1.20
N GLN A 12 -17.16 -12.91 -2.22
CA GLN A 12 -15.82 -13.44 -2.14
C GLN A 12 -14.82 -12.30 -2.04
N ILE A 13 -13.79 -12.51 -1.25
CA ILE A 13 -12.76 -11.51 -1.06
C ILE A 13 -11.50 -12.05 -1.71
N PHE A 14 -10.97 -11.26 -2.64
CA PHE A 14 -9.75 -11.59 -3.34
C PHE A 14 -8.64 -10.70 -2.80
N GLN A 15 -7.46 -11.27 -2.67
CA GLN A 15 -6.30 -10.57 -2.19
C GLN A 15 -5.29 -10.49 -3.30
N GLU A 16 -4.76 -9.30 -3.54
CA GLU A 16 -3.70 -9.08 -4.51
C GLU A 16 -2.51 -8.47 -3.80
N SER A 17 -1.32 -8.87 -4.22
CA SER A 17 -0.09 -8.43 -3.58
C SER A 17 0.84 -7.85 -4.63
N ILE A 18 1.34 -6.65 -4.38
CA ILE A 18 2.23 -5.94 -5.31
C ILE A 18 3.41 -5.43 -4.50
N CYS A 19 4.61 -5.74 -4.94
CA CYS A 19 5.82 -5.23 -4.29
C CYS A 19 6.74 -4.64 -5.33
N GLY A 20 7.51 -3.65 -4.92
CA GLY A 20 8.49 -3.03 -5.78
C GLY A 20 9.62 -2.43 -4.96
N ASN A 21 10.69 -2.04 -5.65
CA ASN A 21 11.85 -1.44 -5.03
C ASN A 21 11.93 0.01 -5.45
N PHE A 22 12.55 0.83 -4.61
CA PHE A 22 12.86 2.20 -4.98
C PHE A 22 14.31 2.50 -4.64
N SER A 23 14.91 3.39 -5.40
CA SER A 23 16.30 3.77 -5.21
C SER A 23 16.46 5.19 -5.73
N GLY A 24 17.10 6.04 -4.95
CA GLY A 24 17.34 7.42 -5.31
C GLY A 24 16.15 8.32 -5.02
N THR A 25 16.19 9.51 -5.58
CA THR A 25 15.20 10.54 -5.29
C THR A 25 13.84 10.18 -5.86
N ARG A 26 12.80 10.32 -5.04
CA ARG A 26 11.41 10.20 -5.46
C ARG A 26 10.65 11.41 -4.92
N ALA A 27 10.02 12.14 -5.80
CA ALA A 27 9.29 13.35 -5.40
C ALA A 27 7.79 13.05 -5.51
N ALA A 28 7.23 12.46 -4.47
CA ALA A 28 5.81 12.08 -4.43
C ALA A 28 5.42 11.26 -5.66
N GLU A 29 6.24 10.26 -5.98
CA GLU A 29 6.00 9.46 -7.17
C GLU A 29 4.87 8.48 -6.92
N ILE A 30 3.91 8.43 -7.84
CA ILE A 30 2.80 7.48 -7.72
C ILE A 30 3.31 6.12 -8.17
N VAL A 31 3.40 5.17 -7.23
CA VAL A 31 3.88 3.84 -7.54
C VAL A 31 2.73 2.86 -7.77
N TRP A 32 1.51 3.25 -7.42
CA TRP A 32 0.32 2.43 -7.64
C TRP A 32 -0.90 3.32 -7.66
N SER A 33 -1.85 3.02 -8.53
CA SER A 33 -3.13 3.72 -8.56
C SER A 33 -4.22 2.79 -9.09
N ALA A 34 -5.46 3.08 -8.70
CA ALA A 34 -6.63 2.34 -9.15
C ALA A 34 -7.84 3.25 -9.11
N PRO A 35 -8.90 2.93 -9.89
CA PRO A 35 -10.12 3.70 -9.84
C PRO A 35 -10.78 3.62 -8.47
N ALA A 36 -11.54 4.65 -8.13
CA ALA A 36 -12.28 4.65 -6.88
C ALA A 36 -13.25 3.46 -6.85
N GLY A 37 -13.29 2.76 -5.71
CA GLY A 37 -14.17 1.62 -5.55
C GLY A 37 -13.63 0.30 -6.05
N ALA A 38 -12.44 0.29 -6.68
CA ALA A 38 -11.86 -0.96 -7.15
C ALA A 38 -11.50 -1.89 -6.01
N TYR A 39 -11.03 -1.34 -4.89
CA TYR A 39 -10.66 -2.12 -3.72
C TYR A 39 -11.33 -1.53 -2.49
N PHE A 40 -11.76 -2.40 -1.57
CA PHE A 40 -12.43 -1.89 -0.37
C PHE A 40 -11.44 -1.67 0.78
N ALA A 41 -10.25 -2.25 0.70
CA ALA A 41 -9.24 -2.07 1.74
C ALA A 41 -7.87 -2.39 1.18
N GLY A 42 -6.84 -1.90 1.84
CA GLY A 42 -5.47 -2.22 1.48
C GLY A 42 -4.54 -2.01 2.65
N THR A 43 -3.44 -2.76 2.66
CA THR A 43 -2.36 -2.60 3.63
C THR A 43 -1.12 -2.20 2.88
N PHE A 44 -0.50 -1.11 3.30
CA PHE A 44 0.65 -0.55 2.62
C PHE A 44 1.86 -0.61 3.54
N GLU A 45 3.00 -0.97 2.99
CA GLU A 45 4.23 -1.12 3.76
C GLU A 45 5.38 -0.46 3.04
N ILE A 46 6.25 0.21 3.79
CA ILE A 46 7.51 0.73 3.28
C ILE A 46 8.63 0.19 4.17
N PHE A 47 9.66 -0.36 3.55
CA PHE A 47 10.90 -0.70 4.22
C PHE A 47 11.98 0.26 3.71
N ASN A 48 12.62 0.99 4.62
CA ASN A 48 13.71 1.89 4.29
C ASN A 48 15.02 1.20 4.65
N SER A 49 15.89 1.03 3.65
CA SER A 49 17.13 0.29 3.84
C SER A 49 18.06 0.96 4.85
N THR A 50 18.85 0.16 5.56
CA THR A 50 19.85 0.69 6.47
C THR A 50 20.91 1.52 5.75
N SER A 51 21.06 1.34 4.45
CA SER A 51 22.03 2.12 3.67
C SER A 51 21.51 3.50 3.30
N SER A 52 20.23 3.81 3.60
CA SER A 52 19.69 5.14 3.32
C SER A 52 20.25 6.18 4.26
N PRO A 53 20.21 7.48 3.87
CA PRO A 53 20.74 8.54 4.74
C PRO A 53 20.04 8.57 6.10
N ILE A 54 20.84 8.72 7.14
CA ILE A 54 20.40 8.44 8.47
C ILE A 54 19.34 9.39 9.01
N SER A 55 19.26 10.60 8.55
CA SER A 55 18.33 11.56 9.09
C SER A 55 17.14 11.81 8.18
N THR A 56 16.94 10.98 7.16
CA THR A 56 15.92 11.27 6.16
C THR A 56 14.99 10.09 6.02
N PRO A 57 13.79 10.14 6.60
CA PRO A 57 12.84 9.05 6.44
C PRO A 57 12.30 9.01 5.01
N VAL A 58 11.93 7.82 4.58
CA VAL A 58 11.16 7.64 3.36
C VAL A 58 9.70 7.70 3.75
N THR A 59 8.93 8.50 3.04
CA THR A 59 7.52 8.69 3.38
C THR A 59 6.62 8.20 2.27
N GLY A 60 5.41 7.84 2.63
CA GLY A 60 4.40 7.40 1.68
C GLY A 60 3.06 7.98 2.08
N THR A 61 2.22 8.22 1.07
CA THR A 61 0.88 8.73 1.30
C THR A 61 -0.11 7.90 0.50
N MET A 62 -1.18 7.48 1.15
CA MET A 62 -2.24 6.74 0.49
C MET A 62 -3.46 7.64 0.36
N THR A 63 -3.96 7.81 -0.85
CA THR A 63 -5.25 8.44 -1.05
C THR A 63 -6.31 7.40 -0.73
N SER A 64 -7.05 7.62 0.33
CA SER A 64 -7.96 6.63 0.87
C SER A 64 -8.93 7.31 1.82
N ASN A 65 -9.74 6.56 2.51
CA ASN A 65 -10.73 7.09 3.44
C ASN A 65 -10.58 6.38 4.79
N PRO A 66 -9.88 6.98 5.78
CA PRO A 66 -9.23 8.29 5.73
C PRO A 66 -7.89 8.21 5.01
N VAL A 67 -7.35 9.37 4.68
CA VAL A 67 -6.02 9.44 4.06
C VAL A 67 -4.99 8.84 4.99
N GLY A 68 -4.11 8.01 4.44
CA GLY A 68 -3.07 7.36 5.22
C GLY A 68 -1.70 7.95 4.93
N ALA A 69 -0.78 7.75 5.85
CA ALA A 69 0.59 8.21 5.69
C ALA A 69 1.54 7.29 6.41
N LEU A 70 2.71 7.07 5.81
CA LEU A 70 3.77 6.25 6.37
C LEU A 70 5.06 7.06 6.40
N SER A 71 5.90 6.78 7.40
CA SER A 71 7.22 7.38 7.48
C SER A 71 8.16 6.35 8.08
N ALA A 72 9.16 5.94 7.30
CA ALA A 72 10.08 4.88 7.70
C ALA A 72 11.49 5.42 7.82
N ASP A 73 12.06 5.33 9.02
CA ASP A 73 13.46 5.67 9.24
C ASP A 73 14.36 4.57 8.66
N PRO A 74 15.62 4.88 8.35
CA PRO A 74 16.52 3.86 7.81
C PRO A 74 16.59 2.62 8.69
N GLY A 75 16.45 1.46 8.06
CA GLY A 75 16.46 0.18 8.74
C GLY A 75 15.13 -0.27 9.29
N ASN A 76 14.07 0.53 9.12
CA ASN A 76 12.76 0.21 9.67
C ASN A 76 11.72 -0.05 8.61
N SER A 77 10.72 -0.82 8.98
CA SER A 77 9.52 -1.03 8.17
C SER A 77 8.32 -0.46 8.89
N VAL A 78 7.41 0.15 8.15
CA VAL A 78 6.15 0.66 8.71
C VAL A 78 5.01 0.21 7.82
N THR A 79 3.88 -0.06 8.42
CA THR A 79 2.69 -0.49 7.69
C THR A 79 1.47 0.24 8.19
N GLN A 80 0.48 0.35 7.31
CA GLN A 80 -0.82 0.91 7.66
C GLN A 80 -1.88 0.33 6.75
N SER A 81 -3.02 -0.01 7.32
CA SER A 81 -4.19 -0.44 6.56
C SER A 81 -5.15 0.71 6.42
N VAL A 82 -5.76 0.84 5.25
CA VAL A 82 -6.69 1.91 4.95
C VAL A 82 -7.89 1.36 4.19
N ASP A 83 -8.97 2.14 4.16
CA ASP A 83 -10.17 1.78 3.42
C ASP A 83 -10.20 2.50 2.08
N GLN A 84 -10.67 1.81 1.06
CA GLN A 84 -10.92 2.37 -0.28
C GLN A 84 -9.72 3.12 -0.85
N PRO A 85 -8.55 2.47 -0.92
CA PRO A 85 -7.37 3.14 -1.46
C PRO A 85 -7.49 3.36 -2.97
N THR A 86 -6.95 4.49 -3.45
CA THR A 86 -6.92 4.77 -4.88
C THR A 86 -5.53 5.07 -5.40
N ASN A 87 -4.58 5.46 -4.56
CA ASN A 87 -3.20 5.53 -5.01
C ASN A 87 -2.24 5.54 -3.83
N PHE A 88 -0.97 5.33 -4.16
CA PHE A 88 0.10 5.29 -3.18
C PHE A 88 1.28 6.02 -3.77
N THR A 89 1.78 7.04 -3.08
CA THR A 89 2.93 7.82 -3.52
C THR A 89 4.06 7.65 -2.53
N ILE A 90 5.29 7.70 -3.04
CA ILE A 90 6.50 7.58 -2.22
C ILE A 90 7.36 8.80 -2.44
N THR A 91 7.90 9.35 -1.34
CA THR A 91 8.85 10.44 -1.37
C THR A 91 10.13 9.99 -0.68
N ALA A 92 11.24 10.14 -1.38
CA ALA A 92 12.56 9.72 -0.87
C ALA A 92 13.61 10.69 -1.36
N THR A 93 14.71 10.80 -0.60
CA THR A 93 15.81 11.69 -0.97
C THR A 93 16.93 10.92 -1.66
N ALA A 94 17.89 11.63 -2.20
CA ALA A 94 19.03 11.01 -2.86
C ALA A 94 19.75 10.08 -1.89
N GLY A 95 20.15 8.92 -2.37
CA GLY A 95 20.82 7.90 -1.57
C GLY A 95 19.90 6.96 -0.84
N SER A 96 18.60 7.22 -0.83
CA SER A 96 17.64 6.32 -0.21
C SER A 96 17.39 5.11 -1.07
N SER A 97 17.10 3.99 -0.44
CA SER A 97 16.68 2.79 -1.15
C SER A 97 15.81 1.96 -0.22
N GLY A 98 15.01 1.10 -0.80
CA GLY A 98 14.16 0.24 -0.01
C GLY A 98 13.14 -0.47 -0.86
N GLU A 99 12.06 -0.87 -0.20
CA GLU A 99 11.06 -1.69 -0.82
C GLU A 99 9.69 -1.25 -0.33
N TYR A 100 8.69 -1.37 -1.18
CA TYR A 100 7.31 -1.19 -0.75
C TYR A 100 6.53 -2.43 -1.12
N CYS A 101 5.52 -2.74 -0.32
CA CYS A 101 4.59 -3.83 -0.60
C CYS A 101 3.18 -3.35 -0.33
N ILE A 102 2.26 -3.78 -1.16
CA ILE A 102 0.86 -3.43 -1.05
C ILE A 102 0.06 -4.70 -1.10
N ILE A 103 -0.84 -4.87 -0.14
CA ILE A 103 -1.80 -5.98 -0.17
C ILE A 103 -3.17 -5.36 -0.31
N LEU A 104 -3.89 -5.74 -1.35
CA LEU A 104 -5.17 -5.14 -1.70
C LEU A 104 -6.27 -6.17 -1.58
N TYR A 105 -7.44 -5.73 -1.16
CA TYR A 105 -8.59 -6.59 -0.99
C TYR A 105 -9.73 -6.11 -1.88
N LYS A 106 -10.25 -7.02 -2.69
CA LYS A 106 -11.32 -6.73 -3.63
C LYS A 106 -12.48 -7.66 -3.32
N ARG A 107 -13.68 -7.12 -3.34
CA ARG A 107 -14.87 -7.91 -3.10
C ARG A 107 -15.51 -8.24 -4.43
N ILE A 108 -15.77 -9.50 -4.65
CA ILE A 108 -16.42 -9.97 -5.87
C ILE A 108 -17.65 -10.75 -5.45
N LEU A 109 -18.79 -10.40 -6.03
CA LEU A 109 -20.01 -11.14 -5.80
C LEU A 109 -20.09 -12.26 -6.80
N ALA A 110 -20.37 -13.44 -6.31
CA ALA A 110 -20.49 -14.60 -7.16
C ALA A 110 -21.82 -14.61 -7.90
#